data_aae5c41cb1a61796d3cf40dd781e153e
#
_entry.id   aae5c41cb1a61796d3cf40dd781e153e
#
_cell.length_a   1.000
_cell.length_b   1.000
_cell.length_c   1.000
_cell.angle_alpha   90.00
_cell.angle_beta   90.00
_cell.angle_gamma   90.00
#
_symmetry.space_group_name_H-M   'P 1'
#
loop_
_entity.id
_entity.type
_entity.pdbx_description
1 polymer ?
#
loop_
_entity_poly.entity_id
_entity_poly.type
_entity_poly.pdbx_seq_one_letter_code
_entity_poly.pdbx_strand_id
1 'polypeptide(L)'
;MKHCILTFICMLITVQQVYSNQDLTNTYHEGTAYYEIFIRSFADSDGDGIGDINGIIQKLDYLQDLGIHGIWLTPFNPSPTYHKYDIIDYAAVDKEYGTIEDIKKLLKEAHKRDIKIIMDFVVNHTSSKHPWFLDALHNPSSPYHDYYLWADDSESFRWESKPYNPGLPWQWHKIDDSFKQKGRYYGFFWKEMPDLNYDNPKVRQEIIRYGKFWISLGIDGFRLDAAQHIYDLNEHEKSRAWWNEFRDSMNTVKPDIYLVGEIVNADSIVAGYFSGLKANFHFDLGSSIISMVSSEKVPSNFVEKLKTSIQNHKHIRPDCIDAIFLTNHDQNRIMSQLSGNQKRAAMAASIYLTLPGQPYVYYGEEIGMMGQKPDEAIRECLNWNKNRNNGTTSWREPHYNLASSISVEDAIQDTSSLYHHYKALLSLRNSYASLLAGDIESYPSTSQVLAYSRTINNESLIIVHNISDSEQNYPLSNYTVIKSVSLGKKQHITNNVIPPFTTLILTKK
;
A
#
# COMPACT_ATOMS: atom_id res chain seq x y z
N MET A 1 -18.48 76.67 -11.99
CA MET A 1 -19.14 75.38 -11.69
C MET A 1 -18.33 74.27 -12.31
N LYS A 2 -17.58 73.57 -11.48
CA LYS A 2 -16.69 72.44 -11.91
C LYS A 2 -17.44 71.14 -11.61
N HIS A 3 -17.73 70.36 -12.64
CA HIS A 3 -18.32 69.01 -12.50
C HIS A 3 -17.18 68.02 -12.24
N CYS A 4 -17.16 67.41 -11.07
CA CYS A 4 -16.38 66.23 -10.77
C CYS A 4 -17.10 64.99 -11.23
N ILE A 5 -16.53 64.30 -12.22
CA ILE A 5 -16.98 62.95 -12.61
C ILE A 5 -16.20 61.96 -11.78
N LEU A 6 -16.89 61.26 -10.86
CA LEU A 6 -16.32 60.19 -10.07
C LEU A 6 -16.45 58.89 -10.88
N THR A 7 -15.36 58.39 -11.41
CA THR A 7 -15.30 57.07 -12.09
C THR A 7 -15.10 56.00 -11.02
N PHE A 8 -16.16 55.20 -10.79
CA PHE A 8 -16.08 54.01 -9.94
C PHE A 8 -15.40 52.89 -10.75
N ILE A 9 -14.14 52.58 -10.42
CA ILE A 9 -13.47 51.40 -10.90
C ILE A 9 -13.89 50.25 -9.96
N CYS A 10 -14.83 49.40 -10.42
CA CYS A 10 -15.08 48.09 -9.78
C CYS A 10 -13.89 47.17 -10.05
N MET A 11 -12.96 47.08 -9.10
CA MET A 11 -11.99 46.00 -9.06
C MET A 11 -12.74 44.73 -8.64
N LEU A 12 -13.01 43.85 -9.60
CA LEU A 12 -13.36 42.46 -9.32
C LEU A 12 -12.09 41.78 -8.76
N ILE A 13 -11.98 41.75 -7.45
CA ILE A 13 -11.02 40.88 -6.76
C ILE A 13 -11.64 39.47 -6.83
N THR A 14 -11.16 38.67 -7.76
CA THR A 14 -11.34 37.21 -7.71
C THR A 14 -10.54 36.73 -6.51
N VAL A 15 -11.21 36.50 -5.40
CA VAL A 15 -10.64 35.81 -4.24
C VAL A 15 -10.44 34.36 -4.67
N GLN A 16 -9.26 34.02 -5.19
CA GLN A 16 -8.81 32.63 -5.21
C GLN A 16 -8.66 32.23 -3.75
N GLN A 17 -9.53 31.32 -3.31
CA GLN A 17 -9.39 30.69 -2.01
C GLN A 17 -8.09 29.86 -2.07
N VAL A 18 -7.02 30.40 -1.48
CA VAL A 18 -5.75 29.67 -1.29
C VAL A 18 -6.00 28.75 -0.09
N TYR A 19 -6.36 27.50 -0.36
CA TYR A 19 -6.37 26.49 0.68
C TYR A 19 -4.93 26.25 1.16
N SER A 20 -4.74 26.07 2.47
CA SER A 20 -3.47 25.54 2.96
C SER A 20 -3.30 24.08 2.48
N ASN A 21 -2.06 23.61 2.38
CA ASN A 21 -1.82 22.19 2.03
C ASN A 21 -2.54 21.24 3.00
N GLN A 22 -2.66 21.61 4.27
CA GLN A 22 -3.38 20.84 5.28
C GLN A 22 -4.88 20.79 5.03
N ASP A 23 -5.47 21.88 4.52
CA ASP A 23 -6.90 21.88 4.17
C ASP A 23 -7.19 20.96 2.96
N LEU A 24 -6.28 20.92 1.99
CA LEU A 24 -6.41 20.03 0.82
C LEU A 24 -6.28 18.57 1.20
N THR A 25 -5.27 18.21 2.00
CA THR A 25 -5.06 16.81 2.44
C THR A 25 -6.17 16.32 3.35
N ASN A 26 -6.75 17.18 4.19
CA ASN A 26 -7.92 16.84 5.00
C ASN A 26 -9.18 16.64 4.14
N THR A 27 -9.38 17.47 3.11
CA THR A 27 -10.54 17.37 2.21
C THR A 27 -10.45 16.16 1.28
N TYR A 28 -9.25 15.83 0.80
CA TYR A 28 -8.99 14.77 -0.17
C TYR A 28 -8.02 13.70 0.39
N HIS A 29 -8.19 13.35 1.66
CA HIS A 29 -7.30 12.42 2.38
C HIS A 29 -7.16 11.04 1.70
N GLU A 30 -8.16 10.62 0.93
CA GLU A 30 -8.13 9.37 0.16
C GLU A 30 -7.13 9.37 -1.00
N GLY A 31 -6.62 10.53 -1.37
CA GLY A 31 -5.55 10.68 -2.36
C GLY A 31 -4.15 10.83 -1.77
N THR A 32 -4.03 10.97 -0.44
CA THR A 32 -2.74 11.11 0.24
C THR A 32 -1.95 9.80 0.26
N ALA A 33 -0.64 9.88 0.44
CA ALA A 33 0.20 8.70 0.41
C ALA A 33 0.26 7.96 1.75
N TYR A 34 0.23 6.64 1.66
CA TYR A 34 0.51 5.71 2.76
C TYR A 34 1.93 5.15 2.65
N TYR A 35 2.48 4.76 3.81
CA TYR A 35 3.81 4.16 3.90
C TYR A 35 3.70 2.78 4.56
N GLU A 36 4.14 1.74 3.86
CA GLU A 36 4.13 0.38 4.37
C GLU A 36 5.37 0.13 5.23
N ILE A 37 5.17 -0.27 6.48
CA ILE A 37 6.22 -0.58 7.44
C ILE A 37 6.24 -2.08 7.75
N PHE A 38 7.33 -2.76 7.37
CA PHE A 38 7.66 -4.06 7.95
C PHE A 38 8.33 -3.82 9.29
N ILE A 39 7.56 -3.97 10.37
CA ILE A 39 7.91 -3.48 11.73
C ILE A 39 9.28 -3.95 12.16
N ARG A 40 9.55 -5.26 12.03
CA ARG A 40 10.80 -5.90 12.44
C ARG A 40 12.05 -5.25 11.86
N SER A 41 11.93 -4.65 10.68
CA SER A 41 13.06 -4.10 9.90
C SER A 41 13.13 -2.58 9.92
N PHE A 42 12.15 -1.89 10.51
CA PHE A 42 12.04 -0.45 10.35
C PHE A 42 12.89 0.33 11.34
N ALA A 43 12.59 0.25 12.64
CA ALA A 43 13.35 0.98 13.66
C ALA A 43 13.29 0.26 15.01
N ASP A 44 14.46 0.10 15.63
CA ASP A 44 14.68 -0.52 16.94
C ASP A 44 14.82 0.59 18.01
N SER A 45 13.98 0.57 19.02
CA SER A 45 13.97 1.60 20.06
C SER A 45 14.73 1.23 21.34
N ASP A 46 14.94 -0.05 21.59
CA ASP A 46 15.52 -0.56 22.86
C ASP A 46 16.87 -1.28 22.68
N GLY A 47 17.31 -1.49 21.45
CA GLY A 47 18.65 -2.00 21.11
C GLY A 47 18.74 -3.52 21.10
N ASP A 48 17.60 -4.24 20.99
CA ASP A 48 17.58 -5.71 20.91
C ASP A 48 17.81 -6.22 19.47
N GLY A 49 17.85 -5.33 18.50
CA GLY A 49 18.07 -5.61 17.09
C GLY A 49 16.78 -5.84 16.30
N ILE A 50 15.62 -5.79 16.92
CA ILE A 50 14.30 -5.98 16.34
C ILE A 50 13.57 -4.63 16.30
N GLY A 51 12.96 -4.30 15.17
CA GLY A 51 12.14 -3.11 15.07
C GLY A 51 10.85 -3.24 15.86
N ASP A 52 10.40 -2.17 16.47
CA ASP A 52 9.28 -2.13 17.41
C ASP A 52 8.39 -0.89 17.26
N ILE A 53 7.26 -0.88 17.97
CA ILE A 53 6.27 0.20 17.91
C ILE A 53 6.84 1.53 18.41
N ASN A 54 7.69 1.54 19.45
CA ASN A 54 8.31 2.76 19.94
C ASN A 54 9.36 3.30 18.96
N GLY A 55 10.05 2.42 18.22
CA GLY A 55 10.92 2.79 17.10
C GLY A 55 10.15 3.51 15.99
N ILE A 56 8.96 3.04 15.64
CA ILE A 56 8.08 3.74 14.69
C ILE A 56 7.71 5.12 15.23
N ILE A 57 7.33 5.24 16.51
CA ILE A 57 6.99 6.51 17.14
C ILE A 57 8.15 7.52 17.02
N GLN A 58 9.40 7.08 17.23
CA GLN A 58 10.59 7.92 17.09
C GLN A 58 10.83 8.42 15.66
N LYS A 59 10.24 7.77 14.64
CA LYS A 59 10.42 8.10 13.22
C LYS A 59 9.22 8.77 12.57
N LEU A 60 8.18 9.11 13.33
CA LEU A 60 6.98 9.77 12.79
C LEU A 60 7.29 11.14 12.16
N ASP A 61 8.23 11.89 12.73
CA ASP A 61 8.65 13.20 12.17
C ASP A 61 9.30 13.03 10.80
N TYR A 62 10.08 11.95 10.58
CA TYR A 62 10.65 11.62 9.28
C TYR A 62 9.55 11.34 8.25
N LEU A 63 8.54 10.57 8.61
CA LEU A 63 7.42 10.23 7.71
C LEU A 63 6.57 11.46 7.40
N GLN A 64 6.32 12.32 8.38
CA GLN A 64 5.63 13.59 8.18
C GLN A 64 6.42 14.52 7.26
N ASP A 65 7.74 14.63 7.45
CA ASP A 65 8.62 15.44 6.61
C ASP A 65 8.71 14.92 5.16
N LEU A 66 8.61 13.60 4.98
CA LEU A 66 8.53 12.99 3.66
C LEU A 66 7.20 13.32 2.94
N GLY A 67 6.14 13.64 3.69
CA GLY A 67 4.81 13.97 3.15
C GLY A 67 3.81 12.80 3.20
N ILE A 68 4.00 11.87 4.14
CA ILE A 68 3.15 10.71 4.39
C ILE A 68 1.98 11.09 5.31
N HIS A 69 0.78 10.62 5.00
CA HIS A 69 -0.45 10.83 5.76
C HIS A 69 -1.11 9.54 6.25
N GLY A 70 -0.52 8.40 5.97
CA GLY A 70 -0.99 7.11 6.49
C GLY A 70 0.14 6.11 6.60
N ILE A 71 0.03 5.19 7.54
CA ILE A 71 0.97 4.09 7.75
C ILE A 71 0.20 2.79 7.70
N TRP A 72 0.66 1.85 6.90
CA TRP A 72 0.26 0.46 6.95
C TRP A 72 1.32 -0.32 7.76
N LEU A 73 0.91 -0.86 8.90
CA LEU A 73 1.72 -1.75 9.74
C LEU A 73 1.51 -3.19 9.29
N THR A 74 2.59 -3.89 8.93
CA THR A 74 2.53 -5.36 8.75
C THR A 74 2.14 -6.03 10.07
N PRO A 75 1.75 -7.32 10.09
CA PRO A 75 1.18 -7.94 11.28
C PRO A 75 2.07 -7.80 12.52
N PHE A 76 1.45 -7.47 13.64
CA PHE A 76 2.12 -7.26 14.93
C PHE A 76 1.52 -8.10 16.08
N ASN A 77 0.56 -8.96 15.76
CA ASN A 77 -0.02 -9.87 16.72
C ASN A 77 0.97 -10.99 17.10
N PRO A 78 0.83 -11.63 18.28
CA PRO A 78 1.63 -12.77 18.67
C PRO A 78 1.64 -13.87 17.60
N SER A 79 2.84 -14.29 17.23
CA SER A 79 3.06 -15.28 16.19
C SER A 79 4.40 -15.98 16.40
N PRO A 80 4.56 -17.26 16.02
CA PRO A 80 5.82 -17.98 16.14
C PRO A 80 6.84 -17.63 15.07
N THR A 81 6.43 -16.93 13.99
CA THR A 81 7.31 -16.58 12.88
C THR A 81 7.74 -15.11 12.89
N TYR A 82 8.83 -14.81 12.19
CA TYR A 82 9.37 -13.45 12.10
C TYR A 82 8.44 -12.50 11.32
N HIS A 83 7.66 -13.01 10.38
CA HIS A 83 6.76 -12.22 9.53
C HIS A 83 5.38 -11.96 10.16
N LYS A 84 5.02 -12.71 11.21
CA LYS A 84 3.78 -12.55 12.02
C LYS A 84 2.46 -12.80 11.27
N TYR A 85 2.47 -13.39 10.08
CA TYR A 85 1.23 -13.72 9.36
C TYR A 85 0.50 -14.95 9.91
N ASP A 86 1.11 -15.77 10.76
CA ASP A 86 0.48 -16.90 11.44
C ASP A 86 0.13 -16.54 12.89
N ILE A 87 -1.05 -15.95 13.09
CA ILE A 87 -1.49 -15.33 14.35
C ILE A 87 -1.87 -16.38 15.40
N ILE A 88 -1.41 -16.19 16.64
CA ILE A 88 -1.79 -16.97 17.82
C ILE A 88 -2.86 -16.27 18.65
N ASP A 89 -2.84 -14.94 18.74
CA ASP A 89 -3.79 -14.14 19.51
C ASP A 89 -4.12 -12.84 18.77
N TYR A 90 -5.36 -12.71 18.35
CA TYR A 90 -5.84 -11.53 17.61
C TYR A 90 -6.03 -10.27 18.46
N ALA A 91 -6.04 -10.38 19.80
CA ALA A 91 -6.29 -9.26 20.70
C ALA A 91 -5.04 -8.77 21.45
N ALA A 92 -3.86 -9.25 21.07
CA ALA A 92 -2.61 -8.90 21.71
C ALA A 92 -1.58 -8.35 20.71
N VAL A 93 -0.56 -7.68 21.22
CA VAL A 93 0.65 -7.27 20.51
C VAL A 93 1.75 -8.25 20.82
N ASP A 94 2.55 -8.66 19.82
CA ASP A 94 3.70 -9.52 20.04
C ASP A 94 4.72 -8.80 20.94
N LYS A 95 5.24 -9.54 21.93
CA LYS A 95 6.18 -9.00 22.92
C LYS A 95 7.48 -8.43 22.30
N GLU A 96 7.87 -8.91 21.11
CA GLU A 96 9.00 -8.37 20.36
C GLU A 96 8.72 -6.96 19.84
N TYR A 97 7.44 -6.57 19.68
CA TYR A 97 7.04 -5.29 19.10
C TYR A 97 6.51 -4.30 20.12
N GLY A 98 6.19 -4.75 21.33
CA GLY A 98 5.71 -3.91 22.42
C GLY A 98 4.40 -4.37 23.03
N THR A 99 3.55 -3.42 23.37
CA THR A 99 2.30 -3.64 24.11
C THR A 99 1.12 -2.91 23.47
N ILE A 100 -0.11 -3.21 23.92
CA ILE A 100 -1.31 -2.44 23.54
C ILE A 100 -1.17 -0.96 23.91
N GLU A 101 -0.52 -0.64 25.01
CA GLU A 101 -0.29 0.76 25.41
C GLU A 101 0.68 1.47 24.45
N ASP A 102 1.65 0.76 23.88
CA ASP A 102 2.53 1.32 22.83
C ASP A 102 1.74 1.58 21.53
N ILE A 103 0.81 0.70 21.16
CA ILE A 103 -0.12 0.96 20.04
C ILE A 103 -0.97 2.21 20.30
N LYS A 104 -1.56 2.36 21.49
CA LYS A 104 -2.33 3.56 21.84
C LYS A 104 -1.48 4.83 21.77
N LYS A 105 -0.22 4.74 22.22
CA LYS A 105 0.74 5.84 22.12
C LYS A 105 1.08 6.17 20.68
N LEU A 106 1.33 5.16 19.83
CA LEU A 106 1.57 5.34 18.39
C LEU A 106 0.40 6.05 17.73
N LEU A 107 -0.83 5.57 17.94
CA LEU A 107 -2.04 6.18 17.41
C LEU A 107 -2.16 7.66 17.80
N LYS A 108 -1.96 7.95 19.08
CA LYS A 108 -2.00 9.32 19.61
C LYS A 108 -0.95 10.22 18.94
N GLU A 109 0.29 9.75 18.81
CA GLU A 109 1.39 10.53 18.23
C GLU A 109 1.28 10.68 16.72
N ALA A 110 0.78 9.65 16.01
CA ALA A 110 0.51 9.69 14.58
C ALA A 110 -0.64 10.67 14.26
N HIS A 111 -1.76 10.58 14.99
CA HIS A 111 -2.92 11.47 14.78
C HIS A 111 -2.58 12.95 15.04
N LYS A 112 -1.68 13.26 15.97
CA LYS A 112 -1.17 14.65 16.17
C LYS A 112 -0.46 15.20 14.92
N ARG A 113 0.05 14.32 14.06
CA ARG A 113 0.78 14.64 12.82
C ARG A 113 -0.08 14.49 11.57
N ASP A 114 -1.40 14.28 11.75
CA ASP A 114 -2.33 13.99 10.66
C ASP A 114 -1.92 12.71 9.86
N ILE A 115 -1.38 11.73 10.57
CA ILE A 115 -1.02 10.42 10.02
C ILE A 115 -1.99 9.37 10.55
N LYS A 116 -2.68 8.68 9.65
CA LYS A 116 -3.59 7.56 9.95
C LYS A 116 -2.81 6.27 10.08
N ILE A 117 -3.29 5.34 10.89
CA ILE A 117 -2.69 4.02 11.09
C ILE A 117 -3.67 2.94 10.69
N ILE A 118 -3.31 2.15 9.69
CA ILE A 118 -4.00 0.90 9.38
C ILE A 118 -3.13 -0.29 9.75
N MET A 119 -3.76 -1.36 10.23
CA MET A 119 -3.07 -2.60 10.56
C MET A 119 -3.36 -3.68 9.53
N ASP A 120 -2.40 -4.56 9.34
CA ASP A 120 -2.61 -5.80 8.61
C ASP A 120 -3.51 -6.73 9.42
N PHE A 121 -4.65 -7.14 8.86
CA PHE A 121 -5.62 -7.98 9.54
C PHE A 121 -5.72 -9.32 8.81
N VAL A 122 -4.98 -10.30 9.34
CA VAL A 122 -4.84 -11.64 8.77
C VAL A 122 -5.97 -12.50 9.28
N VAL A 123 -6.99 -12.70 8.47
CA VAL A 123 -8.22 -13.37 8.90
C VAL A 123 -8.57 -14.62 8.10
N ASN A 124 -7.82 -14.91 7.02
CA ASN A 124 -8.03 -16.12 6.23
C ASN A 124 -7.69 -17.38 7.03
N HIS A 125 -6.66 -17.34 7.85
CA HIS A 125 -6.10 -18.47 8.59
C HIS A 125 -5.62 -18.05 9.97
N THR A 126 -5.29 -19.02 10.82
CA THR A 126 -4.58 -18.81 12.08
C THR A 126 -3.22 -19.50 12.04
N SER A 127 -2.39 -19.29 13.08
CA SER A 127 -1.26 -20.20 13.32
C SER A 127 -1.76 -21.62 13.66
N SER A 128 -0.99 -22.63 13.27
CA SER A 128 -1.16 -24.00 13.78
C SER A 128 -0.99 -24.09 15.31
N LYS A 129 -0.44 -23.05 15.95
CA LYS A 129 -0.30 -22.90 17.40
C LYS A 129 -1.42 -22.08 18.05
N HIS A 130 -2.40 -21.64 17.27
CA HIS A 130 -3.56 -20.93 17.82
C HIS A 130 -4.36 -21.83 18.77
N PRO A 131 -4.81 -21.33 19.93
CA PRO A 131 -5.56 -22.12 20.91
C PRO A 131 -6.77 -22.85 20.32
N TRP A 132 -7.50 -22.25 19.39
CA TRP A 132 -8.65 -22.88 18.71
C TRP A 132 -8.24 -24.12 17.92
N PHE A 133 -7.13 -24.03 17.17
CA PHE A 133 -6.66 -25.14 16.34
C PHE A 133 -6.11 -26.27 17.20
N LEU A 134 -5.33 -25.95 18.24
CA LEU A 134 -4.79 -26.94 19.17
C LEU A 134 -5.90 -27.66 19.93
N ASP A 135 -6.94 -26.95 20.39
CA ASP A 135 -8.07 -27.57 21.07
C ASP A 135 -8.84 -28.49 20.12
N ALA A 136 -9.06 -28.06 18.85
CA ALA A 136 -9.69 -28.90 17.83
C ALA A 136 -8.89 -30.19 17.52
N LEU A 137 -7.55 -30.11 17.48
CA LEU A 137 -6.68 -31.27 17.28
C LEU A 137 -6.74 -32.25 18.44
N HIS A 138 -6.79 -31.76 19.68
CA HIS A 138 -6.83 -32.58 20.90
C HIS A 138 -8.23 -33.12 21.22
N ASN A 139 -9.28 -32.44 20.77
CA ASN A 139 -10.66 -32.80 21.09
C ASN A 139 -11.58 -32.62 19.87
N PRO A 140 -11.89 -33.69 19.12
CA PRO A 140 -12.81 -33.62 17.99
C PRO A 140 -14.23 -33.11 18.34
N SER A 141 -14.59 -33.09 19.63
CA SER A 141 -15.84 -32.48 20.12
C SER A 141 -15.67 -31.06 20.62
N SER A 142 -14.52 -30.43 20.36
CA SER A 142 -14.26 -29.03 20.69
C SER A 142 -15.28 -28.09 20.04
N PRO A 143 -15.71 -27.02 20.71
CA PRO A 143 -16.53 -25.99 20.09
C PRO A 143 -15.78 -25.25 18.94
N TYR A 144 -14.46 -25.41 18.85
CA TYR A 144 -13.62 -24.85 17.80
C TYR A 144 -13.34 -25.83 16.65
N HIS A 145 -13.83 -27.09 16.72
CA HIS A 145 -13.58 -28.06 15.67
C HIS A 145 -14.03 -27.50 14.30
N ASP A 146 -15.26 -27.03 14.21
CA ASP A 146 -15.84 -26.52 12.96
C ASP A 146 -15.37 -25.10 12.59
N TYR A 147 -14.36 -24.56 13.32
CA TYR A 147 -13.66 -23.32 12.93
C TYR A 147 -12.68 -23.57 11.77
N TYR A 148 -12.34 -24.81 11.50
CA TYR A 148 -11.38 -25.21 10.47
C TYR A 148 -12.01 -26.18 9.49
N LEU A 149 -11.32 -26.40 8.37
CA LEU A 149 -11.75 -27.27 7.29
C LEU A 149 -11.00 -28.61 7.42
N TRP A 150 -11.74 -29.70 7.51
CA TRP A 150 -11.22 -31.05 7.72
C TRP A 150 -11.59 -31.98 6.56
N ALA A 151 -10.74 -33.00 6.33
CA ALA A 151 -11.02 -34.09 5.43
C ALA A 151 -10.51 -35.42 5.99
N ASP A 152 -11.18 -36.52 5.63
CA ASP A 152 -10.71 -37.86 5.94
C ASP A 152 -9.43 -38.20 5.18
N ASP A 153 -8.54 -38.99 5.76
CA ASP A 153 -7.35 -39.52 5.09
C ASP A 153 -7.65 -40.86 4.36
N SER A 154 -8.89 -41.02 3.87
CA SER A 154 -9.32 -42.20 3.16
C SER A 154 -8.84 -42.22 1.71
N GLU A 155 -8.73 -43.40 1.07
CA GLU A 155 -8.43 -43.55 -0.35
C GLU A 155 -9.47 -42.87 -1.25
N SER A 156 -10.67 -42.58 -0.72
CA SER A 156 -11.72 -41.83 -1.39
C SER A 156 -11.53 -40.31 -1.36
N PHE A 157 -10.50 -39.79 -0.68
CA PHE A 157 -10.16 -38.37 -0.68
C PHE A 157 -9.73 -37.96 -2.11
N ARG A 158 -10.68 -37.40 -2.85
CA ARG A 158 -10.45 -36.96 -4.22
C ARG A 158 -9.99 -35.50 -4.22
N TRP A 159 -8.73 -35.28 -4.52
CA TRP A 159 -8.17 -33.95 -4.79
C TRP A 159 -8.96 -33.17 -5.84
N GLU A 160 -9.49 -33.89 -6.83
CA GLU A 160 -10.31 -33.39 -7.94
C GLU A 160 -11.65 -32.75 -7.51
N SER A 161 -12.15 -33.09 -6.32
CA SER A 161 -13.43 -32.57 -5.82
C SER A 161 -13.27 -31.27 -5.03
N LYS A 162 -12.04 -30.79 -4.84
CA LYS A 162 -11.78 -29.54 -4.14
C LYS A 162 -11.66 -28.40 -5.14
N PRO A 163 -12.45 -27.35 -4.99
CA PRO A 163 -12.56 -26.27 -5.97
C PRO A 163 -11.28 -25.43 -6.07
N TYR A 164 -10.43 -25.44 -5.03
CA TYR A 164 -9.25 -24.61 -4.93
C TYR A 164 -8.09 -25.06 -5.76
N ASN A 165 -7.97 -25.54 -6.70
CA ASN A 165 -6.80 -26.00 -7.41
C ASN A 165 -6.65 -27.52 -7.27
N PRO A 166 -7.38 -28.26 -8.07
CA PRO A 166 -7.36 -29.71 -8.05
C PRO A 166 -5.98 -30.34 -8.27
N GLY A 167 -4.98 -29.55 -8.67
CA GLY A 167 -3.61 -30.00 -8.87
C GLY A 167 -2.67 -29.86 -7.67
N LEU A 168 -3.12 -29.31 -6.54
CA LEU A 168 -2.23 -28.96 -5.41
C LEU A 168 -2.55 -29.75 -4.12
N PRO A 169 -2.20 -31.06 -4.08
CA PRO A 169 -2.46 -31.90 -2.90
C PRO A 169 -1.76 -31.41 -1.62
N TRP A 170 -0.76 -30.57 -1.73
CA TRP A 170 0.00 -30.01 -0.62
C TRP A 170 -0.79 -29.02 0.25
N GLN A 171 -1.94 -28.54 -0.19
CA GLN A 171 -2.82 -27.66 0.60
C GLN A 171 -3.64 -28.42 1.67
N TRP A 172 -3.67 -29.75 1.62
CA TRP A 172 -4.32 -30.61 2.62
C TRP A 172 -3.28 -31.36 3.42
N HIS A 173 -3.02 -30.88 4.62
CA HIS A 173 -1.92 -31.34 5.46
C HIS A 173 -2.37 -32.49 6.34
N LYS A 174 -1.61 -33.58 6.34
CA LYS A 174 -1.88 -34.71 7.22
C LYS A 174 -1.69 -34.31 8.68
N ILE A 175 -2.67 -34.70 9.52
CA ILE A 175 -2.59 -34.52 10.97
C ILE A 175 -1.68 -35.61 11.55
N ASP A 176 -0.80 -35.20 12.48
CA ASP A 176 0.08 -36.14 13.21
C ASP A 176 -0.74 -37.12 14.04
N ASP A 177 -0.32 -38.41 14.03
CA ASP A 177 -1.03 -39.49 14.70
C ASP A 177 -1.06 -39.37 16.23
N SER A 178 -0.29 -38.46 16.83
CA SER A 178 -0.35 -38.14 18.25
C SER A 178 -1.61 -37.37 18.68
N PHE A 179 -2.27 -36.67 17.74
CA PHE A 179 -3.51 -35.97 18.01
C PHE A 179 -4.75 -36.88 17.96
N LYS A 180 -5.82 -36.49 18.69
CA LYS A 180 -7.10 -37.20 18.64
C LYS A 180 -7.85 -37.00 17.33
N GLN A 181 -7.81 -35.78 16.79
CA GLN A 181 -8.31 -35.50 15.43
C GLN A 181 -7.45 -36.26 14.44
N LYS A 182 -8.10 -36.90 13.45
CA LYS A 182 -7.45 -37.66 12.40
C LYS A 182 -7.80 -37.10 11.04
N GLY A 183 -7.10 -37.54 10.00
CA GLY A 183 -7.31 -37.08 8.65
C GLY A 183 -6.41 -35.90 8.28
N ARG A 184 -6.98 -34.92 7.62
CA ARG A 184 -6.28 -33.75 7.09
C ARG A 184 -7.01 -32.47 7.45
N TYR A 185 -6.27 -31.37 7.55
CA TYR A 185 -6.82 -30.01 7.59
C TYR A 185 -6.38 -29.21 6.36
N TYR A 186 -7.16 -28.23 6.02
CA TYR A 186 -6.86 -27.33 4.91
C TYR A 186 -5.98 -26.17 5.38
N GLY A 187 -4.96 -25.83 4.60
CA GLY A 187 -4.08 -24.68 4.78
C GLY A 187 -3.56 -24.23 3.43
N PHE A 188 -4.19 -23.20 2.85
CA PHE A 188 -3.91 -22.74 1.50
C PHE A 188 -2.44 -22.34 1.30
N PHE A 189 -1.90 -21.57 2.24
CA PHE A 189 -0.55 -21.02 2.11
C PHE A 189 0.54 -21.98 2.61
N TRP A 190 0.32 -22.59 3.76
CA TRP A 190 1.32 -23.45 4.39
C TRP A 190 0.72 -24.29 5.51
N LYS A 191 1.37 -25.41 5.84
CA LYS A 191 0.93 -26.31 6.92
C LYS A 191 0.81 -25.66 8.31
N GLU A 192 1.56 -24.59 8.56
CA GLU A 192 1.47 -23.86 9.84
C GLU A 192 0.38 -22.75 9.82
N MET A 193 -0.40 -22.66 8.74
CA MET A 193 -1.46 -21.69 8.53
C MET A 193 -2.78 -22.39 8.19
N PRO A 194 -3.46 -23.07 9.13
CA PRO A 194 -4.76 -23.68 8.90
C PRO A 194 -5.82 -22.63 8.60
N ASP A 195 -6.54 -22.80 7.50
CA ASP A 195 -7.58 -21.88 7.04
C ASP A 195 -8.82 -21.96 7.91
N LEU A 196 -9.43 -20.81 8.17
CA LEU A 196 -10.69 -20.68 8.91
C LEU A 196 -11.91 -21.02 8.04
N ASN A 197 -12.88 -21.66 8.65
CA ASN A 197 -14.15 -22.03 8.00
C ASN A 197 -15.17 -20.88 8.11
N TYR A 198 -15.28 -20.06 7.08
CA TYR A 198 -16.21 -18.92 7.05
C TYR A 198 -17.68 -19.31 6.81
N ASP A 199 -17.99 -20.56 6.46
CA ASP A 199 -19.36 -21.06 6.50
C ASP A 199 -19.90 -21.15 7.94
N ASN A 200 -18.99 -21.22 8.93
CA ASN A 200 -19.36 -21.18 10.33
C ASN A 200 -19.60 -19.74 10.81
N PRO A 201 -20.83 -19.38 11.21
CA PRO A 201 -21.14 -18.01 11.65
C PRO A 201 -20.39 -17.60 12.93
N LYS A 202 -19.93 -18.55 13.76
CA LYS A 202 -19.14 -18.24 14.95
C LYS A 202 -17.76 -17.71 14.58
N VAL A 203 -17.13 -18.25 13.53
CA VAL A 203 -15.84 -17.73 13.00
C VAL A 203 -16.03 -16.28 12.58
N ARG A 204 -17.06 -15.98 11.78
CA ARG A 204 -17.36 -14.62 11.33
C ARG A 204 -17.59 -13.66 12.51
N GLN A 205 -18.32 -14.10 13.54
CA GLN A 205 -18.57 -13.30 14.76
C GLN A 205 -17.28 -13.02 15.54
N GLU A 206 -16.39 -14.00 15.67
CA GLU A 206 -15.09 -13.79 16.35
C GLU A 206 -14.23 -12.80 15.60
N ILE A 207 -14.12 -12.91 14.27
CA ILE A 207 -13.33 -11.98 13.45
C ILE A 207 -13.92 -10.56 13.52
N ILE A 208 -15.25 -10.42 13.47
CA ILE A 208 -15.93 -9.12 13.66
C ILE A 208 -15.62 -8.56 15.06
N ARG A 209 -15.62 -9.37 16.08
CA ARG A 209 -15.30 -8.94 17.46
C ARG A 209 -13.87 -8.39 17.55
N TYR A 210 -12.90 -9.07 16.93
CA TYR A 210 -11.52 -8.60 16.92
C TYR A 210 -11.34 -7.31 16.09
N GLY A 211 -12.01 -7.19 14.95
CA GLY A 211 -12.00 -5.96 14.18
C GLY A 211 -12.54 -4.78 15.01
N LYS A 212 -13.68 -4.95 15.69
CA LYS A 212 -14.25 -3.92 16.58
C LYS A 212 -13.33 -3.58 17.75
N PHE A 213 -12.64 -4.56 18.31
CA PHE A 213 -11.66 -4.34 19.36
C PHE A 213 -10.56 -3.36 18.91
N TRP A 214 -9.92 -3.61 17.78
CA TRP A 214 -8.86 -2.73 17.28
C TRP A 214 -9.36 -1.33 16.91
N ILE A 215 -10.54 -1.24 16.29
CA ILE A 215 -11.16 0.07 16.00
C ILE A 215 -11.41 0.84 17.31
N SER A 216 -11.87 0.16 18.37
CA SER A 216 -12.13 0.81 19.67
C SER A 216 -10.86 1.36 20.33
N LEU A 217 -9.69 0.82 19.99
CA LEU A 217 -8.39 1.35 20.42
C LEU A 217 -7.94 2.57 19.60
N GLY A 218 -8.55 2.83 18.44
CA GLY A 218 -8.28 3.99 17.59
C GLY A 218 -7.62 3.70 16.25
N ILE A 219 -7.49 2.42 15.84
CA ILE A 219 -7.02 2.05 14.48
C ILE A 219 -7.94 2.69 13.44
N ASP A 220 -7.33 3.21 12.37
CA ASP A 220 -8.08 3.95 11.33
C ASP A 220 -8.67 3.05 10.26
N GLY A 221 -8.16 1.85 10.10
CA GLY A 221 -8.61 0.89 9.11
C GLY A 221 -7.79 -0.38 9.08
N PHE A 222 -8.05 -1.21 8.08
CA PHE A 222 -7.40 -2.50 7.92
C PHE A 222 -6.88 -2.71 6.50
N ARG A 223 -5.66 -3.24 6.37
CA ARG A 223 -5.27 -4.00 5.20
C ARG A 223 -5.70 -5.44 5.42
N LEU A 224 -6.48 -5.96 4.51
CA LEU A 224 -7.08 -7.29 4.62
C LEU A 224 -6.24 -8.27 3.82
N ASP A 225 -5.48 -9.07 4.56
CA ASP A 225 -4.60 -10.10 4.01
C ASP A 225 -5.40 -11.17 3.28
N ALA A 226 -4.87 -11.61 2.13
CA ALA A 226 -5.45 -12.72 1.37
C ALA A 226 -6.97 -12.61 1.14
N ALA A 227 -7.49 -11.39 0.91
CA ALA A 227 -8.92 -11.10 0.93
C ALA A 227 -9.76 -11.90 -0.08
N GLN A 228 -9.14 -12.42 -1.16
CA GLN A 228 -9.82 -13.28 -2.13
C GLN A 228 -9.93 -14.76 -1.69
N HIS A 229 -9.17 -15.16 -0.65
CA HIS A 229 -9.04 -16.55 -0.21
C HIS A 229 -9.97 -16.94 0.95
N ILE A 230 -10.81 -16.02 1.43
CA ILE A 230 -11.78 -16.25 2.51
C ILE A 230 -12.68 -17.45 2.21
N TYR A 231 -13.07 -17.61 0.95
CA TYR A 231 -13.69 -18.78 0.39
C TYR A 231 -12.86 -19.24 -0.81
N ASP A 232 -13.29 -20.32 -1.42
CA ASP A 232 -12.69 -20.83 -2.66
C ASP A 232 -12.60 -19.76 -3.75
N LEU A 233 -11.50 -19.78 -4.52
CA LEU A 233 -11.31 -18.87 -5.66
C LEU A 233 -12.44 -18.93 -6.72
N ASN A 234 -13.25 -19.99 -6.74
CA ASN A 234 -14.45 -20.08 -7.57
C ASN A 234 -15.71 -19.53 -6.86
N GLU A 235 -15.60 -19.15 -5.59
CA GLU A 235 -16.70 -18.65 -4.76
C GLU A 235 -16.53 -17.15 -4.40
N HIS A 236 -16.05 -16.35 -5.35
CA HIS A 236 -15.86 -14.93 -5.17
C HIS A 236 -17.10 -14.20 -4.60
N GLU A 237 -18.31 -14.64 -4.96
CA GLU A 237 -19.54 -14.04 -4.44
C GLU A 237 -19.69 -14.27 -2.93
N LYS A 238 -19.29 -15.41 -2.40
CA LYS A 238 -19.29 -15.65 -0.94
C LYS A 238 -18.25 -14.76 -0.25
N SER A 239 -17.02 -14.66 -0.81
CA SER A 239 -15.99 -13.79 -0.27
C SER A 239 -16.44 -12.32 -0.25
N ARG A 240 -17.10 -11.85 -1.32
CA ARG A 240 -17.67 -10.48 -1.41
C ARG A 240 -18.79 -10.28 -0.39
N ALA A 241 -19.69 -11.27 -0.21
CA ALA A 241 -20.76 -11.22 0.78
C ALA A 241 -20.20 -11.11 2.21
N TRP A 242 -19.14 -11.87 2.53
CA TRP A 242 -18.43 -11.76 3.80
C TRP A 242 -17.85 -10.37 4.01
N TRP A 243 -17.18 -9.80 3.01
CA TRP A 243 -16.59 -8.46 3.15
C TRP A 243 -17.65 -7.36 3.29
N ASN A 244 -18.86 -7.55 2.72
CA ASN A 244 -20.00 -6.68 2.99
C ASN A 244 -20.45 -6.79 4.46
N GLU A 245 -20.62 -8.03 4.98
CA GLU A 245 -20.98 -8.29 6.39
C GLU A 245 -19.95 -7.68 7.34
N PHE A 246 -18.66 -7.87 7.06
CA PHE A 246 -17.57 -7.32 7.85
C PHE A 246 -17.59 -5.80 7.86
N ARG A 247 -17.61 -5.16 6.69
CA ARG A 247 -17.69 -3.69 6.56
C ARG A 247 -18.88 -3.13 7.33
N ASP A 248 -20.07 -3.68 7.12
CA ASP A 248 -21.30 -3.19 7.78
C ASP A 248 -21.18 -3.31 9.29
N SER A 249 -20.57 -4.39 9.77
CA SER A 249 -20.29 -4.59 11.20
C SER A 249 -19.27 -3.58 11.74
N MET A 250 -18.24 -3.25 10.98
CA MET A 250 -17.24 -2.25 11.39
C MET A 250 -17.82 -0.84 11.38
N ASN A 251 -18.66 -0.51 10.40
CA ASN A 251 -19.34 0.78 10.29
C ASN A 251 -20.27 1.09 11.49
N THR A 252 -20.70 0.09 12.26
CA THR A 252 -21.43 0.31 13.51
C THR A 252 -20.58 0.96 14.60
N VAL A 253 -19.25 0.87 14.50
CA VAL A 253 -18.29 1.45 15.48
C VAL A 253 -17.60 2.68 14.90
N LYS A 254 -17.15 2.61 13.65
CA LYS A 254 -16.48 3.70 12.94
C LYS A 254 -17.10 3.83 11.55
N PRO A 255 -17.99 4.81 11.34
CA PRO A 255 -18.57 5.08 10.03
C PRO A 255 -17.48 5.32 8.98
N ASP A 256 -17.69 4.80 7.78
CA ASP A 256 -16.76 4.91 6.65
C ASP A 256 -15.35 4.38 6.94
N ILE A 257 -15.27 3.25 7.65
CA ILE A 257 -14.01 2.58 7.97
C ILE A 257 -13.19 2.32 6.70
N TYR A 258 -11.90 2.62 6.73
CA TYR A 258 -11.00 2.32 5.63
C TYR A 258 -10.63 0.83 5.60
N LEU A 259 -11.01 0.15 4.52
CA LEU A 259 -10.71 -1.26 4.27
C LEU A 259 -10.03 -1.38 2.92
N VAL A 260 -8.77 -1.84 2.90
CA VAL A 260 -8.03 -2.11 1.66
C VAL A 260 -7.76 -3.60 1.52
N GLY A 261 -8.22 -4.20 0.44
CA GLY A 261 -8.09 -5.64 0.19
C GLY A 261 -6.84 -5.99 -0.61
N GLU A 262 -6.19 -7.07 -0.21
CA GLU A 262 -5.21 -7.74 -1.06
C GLU A 262 -5.91 -8.76 -1.97
N ILE A 263 -6.05 -8.40 -3.25
CA ILE A 263 -6.69 -9.24 -4.27
C ILE A 263 -5.79 -9.25 -5.50
N VAL A 264 -5.13 -10.38 -5.71
CA VAL A 264 -4.20 -10.61 -6.83
C VAL A 264 -4.94 -11.37 -7.92
N ASN A 265 -5.67 -10.64 -8.76
CA ASN A 265 -6.50 -11.24 -9.80
C ASN A 265 -6.71 -10.26 -10.97
N ALA A 266 -7.35 -10.73 -12.04
CA ALA A 266 -7.74 -9.87 -13.16
C ALA A 266 -8.64 -8.71 -12.68
N ASP A 267 -8.51 -7.54 -13.30
CA ASP A 267 -9.21 -6.30 -12.95
C ASP A 267 -10.73 -6.48 -12.80
N SER A 268 -11.35 -7.29 -13.66
CA SER A 268 -12.79 -7.61 -13.58
C SER A 268 -13.20 -8.37 -12.32
N ILE A 269 -12.30 -9.16 -11.74
CA ILE A 269 -12.52 -9.87 -10.48
C ILE A 269 -12.33 -8.89 -9.32
N VAL A 270 -11.23 -8.12 -9.35
CA VAL A 270 -10.92 -7.07 -8.34
C VAL A 270 -12.07 -6.08 -8.23
N ALA A 271 -12.63 -5.62 -9.36
CA ALA A 271 -13.76 -4.69 -9.40
C ALA A 271 -14.91 -5.13 -8.49
N GLY A 272 -15.30 -6.41 -8.53
CA GLY A 272 -16.40 -6.93 -7.71
C GLY A 272 -16.19 -6.79 -6.20
N TYR A 273 -14.96 -6.78 -5.72
CA TYR A 273 -14.65 -6.67 -4.28
C TYR A 273 -14.86 -5.26 -3.73
N PHE A 274 -14.91 -4.23 -4.59
CA PHE A 274 -15.29 -2.88 -4.15
C PHE A 274 -16.71 -2.81 -3.57
N SER A 275 -17.55 -3.80 -3.81
CA SER A 275 -18.86 -3.89 -3.13
C SER A 275 -18.73 -3.91 -1.60
N GLY A 276 -17.74 -4.62 -1.07
CA GLY A 276 -17.47 -4.76 0.37
C GLY A 276 -16.29 -3.91 0.86
N LEU A 277 -15.33 -3.61 0.01
CA LEU A 277 -14.10 -2.94 0.36
C LEU A 277 -14.04 -1.55 -0.28
N LYS A 278 -13.57 -0.56 0.48
CA LYS A 278 -13.42 0.81 -0.04
C LYS A 278 -12.23 0.92 -0.98
N ALA A 279 -11.17 0.16 -0.73
CA ALA A 279 -9.96 0.15 -1.51
C ALA A 279 -9.49 -1.27 -1.86
N ASN A 280 -8.79 -1.43 -2.98
CA ASN A 280 -8.08 -2.65 -3.34
C ASN A 280 -6.73 -2.30 -3.95
N PHE A 281 -5.72 -3.12 -3.70
CA PHE A 281 -4.39 -2.95 -4.30
C PHE A 281 -4.41 -3.23 -5.81
N HIS A 282 -3.82 -2.32 -6.58
CA HIS A 282 -3.77 -2.39 -8.04
C HIS A 282 -2.44 -2.99 -8.53
N PHE A 283 -2.28 -4.30 -8.42
CA PHE A 283 -1.05 -5.03 -8.77
C PHE A 283 -0.63 -4.88 -10.23
N ASP A 284 -1.59 -4.96 -11.15
CA ASP A 284 -1.32 -4.85 -12.59
C ASP A 284 -0.79 -3.47 -12.99
N LEU A 285 -1.23 -2.41 -12.32
CA LEU A 285 -0.75 -1.06 -12.58
C LEU A 285 0.73 -0.90 -12.19
N GLY A 286 1.11 -1.38 -11.00
CA GLY A 286 2.51 -1.38 -10.55
C GLY A 286 3.41 -2.11 -11.53
N SER A 287 3.04 -3.34 -11.91
CA SER A 287 3.76 -4.15 -12.89
C SER A 287 3.88 -3.45 -14.26
N SER A 288 2.81 -2.79 -14.70
CA SER A 288 2.80 -2.05 -15.98
C SER A 288 3.74 -0.84 -15.94
N ILE A 289 3.81 -0.09 -14.83
CA ILE A 289 4.73 1.03 -14.66
C ILE A 289 6.18 0.53 -14.67
N ILE A 290 6.49 -0.53 -13.93
CA ILE A 290 7.85 -1.12 -13.89
C ILE A 290 8.29 -1.56 -15.29
N SER A 291 7.42 -2.28 -16.01
CA SER A 291 7.69 -2.70 -17.39
C SER A 291 7.93 -1.52 -18.34
N MET A 292 7.10 -0.47 -18.21
CA MET A 292 7.19 0.74 -19.03
C MET A 292 8.53 1.46 -18.82
N VAL A 293 8.95 1.70 -17.58
CA VAL A 293 10.22 2.41 -17.30
C VAL A 293 11.43 1.54 -17.56
N SER A 294 11.31 0.22 -17.39
CA SER A 294 12.40 -0.73 -17.71
C SER A 294 12.68 -0.79 -19.22
N SER A 295 11.62 -0.82 -20.03
CA SER A 295 11.72 -0.89 -21.49
C SER A 295 11.83 0.47 -22.18
N GLU A 296 11.63 1.57 -21.44
CA GLU A 296 11.53 2.95 -21.96
C GLU A 296 10.48 3.07 -23.08
N LYS A 297 9.37 2.33 -22.95
CA LYS A 297 8.28 2.30 -23.94
C LYS A 297 6.92 2.50 -23.26
N VAL A 298 6.24 3.56 -23.66
CA VAL A 298 4.85 3.84 -23.25
C VAL A 298 3.90 2.97 -24.06
N PRO A 299 3.08 2.11 -23.43
CA PRO A 299 1.98 1.44 -24.13
C PRO A 299 0.98 2.48 -24.67
N SER A 300 0.60 2.38 -25.93
CA SER A 300 -0.24 3.37 -26.62
C SER A 300 -1.62 3.59 -25.95
N ASN A 301 -2.09 2.63 -25.20
CA ASN A 301 -3.39 2.65 -24.53
C ASN A 301 -3.28 2.67 -22.98
N PHE A 302 -2.12 3.02 -22.41
CA PHE A 302 -1.89 2.97 -20.96
C PHE A 302 -2.93 3.78 -20.18
N VAL A 303 -3.13 5.05 -20.53
CA VAL A 303 -4.06 5.94 -19.84
C VAL A 303 -5.51 5.49 -20.05
N GLU A 304 -5.87 5.08 -21.25
CA GLU A 304 -7.23 4.60 -21.54
C GLU A 304 -7.57 3.32 -20.79
N LYS A 305 -6.64 2.39 -20.68
CA LYS A 305 -6.82 1.19 -19.83
C LYS A 305 -7.05 1.56 -18.38
N LEU A 306 -6.20 2.41 -17.80
CA LEU A 306 -6.35 2.86 -16.42
C LEU A 306 -7.69 3.57 -16.22
N LYS A 307 -8.08 4.47 -17.12
CA LYS A 307 -9.36 5.17 -17.07
C LYS A 307 -10.54 4.19 -17.10
N THR A 308 -10.49 3.19 -17.97
CA THR A 308 -11.53 2.16 -18.07
C THR A 308 -11.61 1.33 -16.78
N SER A 309 -10.48 0.93 -16.22
CA SER A 309 -10.41 0.22 -14.93
C SER A 309 -11.07 1.04 -13.83
N ILE A 310 -10.67 2.31 -13.65
CA ILE A 310 -11.27 3.21 -12.66
C ILE A 310 -12.78 3.37 -12.87
N GLN A 311 -13.25 3.49 -14.12
CA GLN A 311 -14.68 3.60 -14.42
C GLN A 311 -15.45 2.32 -14.03
N ASN A 312 -14.88 1.15 -14.29
CA ASN A 312 -15.44 -0.13 -13.88
C ASN A 312 -15.55 -0.24 -12.35
N HIS A 313 -14.51 0.18 -11.62
CA HIS A 313 -14.50 0.21 -10.16
C HIS A 313 -15.56 1.17 -9.63
N LYS A 314 -15.61 2.40 -10.15
CA LYS A 314 -16.60 3.43 -9.77
C LYS A 314 -18.05 3.03 -10.10
N HIS A 315 -18.26 2.17 -11.10
CA HIS A 315 -19.59 1.62 -11.39
C HIS A 315 -20.11 0.73 -10.25
N ILE A 316 -19.23 -0.03 -9.61
CA ILE A 316 -19.56 -0.87 -8.46
C ILE A 316 -19.68 -0.02 -7.19
N ARG A 317 -18.71 0.88 -6.97
CA ARG A 317 -18.64 1.77 -5.82
C ARG A 317 -18.12 3.15 -6.23
N PRO A 318 -18.97 4.19 -6.24
CA PRO A 318 -18.57 5.53 -6.71
C PRO A 318 -17.41 6.17 -5.93
N ASP A 319 -17.27 5.87 -4.63
CA ASP A 319 -16.22 6.34 -3.72
C ASP A 319 -15.08 5.33 -3.54
N CYS A 320 -14.89 4.41 -4.49
CA CYS A 320 -13.81 3.44 -4.45
C CYS A 320 -12.44 4.10 -4.62
N ILE A 321 -11.43 3.47 -4.05
CA ILE A 321 -10.04 3.94 -4.06
C ILE A 321 -9.15 2.85 -4.65
N ASP A 322 -8.45 3.16 -5.75
CA ASP A 322 -7.34 2.33 -6.20
C ASP A 322 -6.14 2.55 -5.28
N ALA A 323 -5.72 1.54 -4.55
CA ALA A 323 -4.49 1.55 -3.77
C ALA A 323 -3.32 1.23 -4.69
N ILE A 324 -2.63 2.27 -5.16
CA ILE A 324 -1.56 2.14 -6.15
C ILE A 324 -0.19 2.04 -5.48
N PHE A 325 0.68 1.19 -6.00
CA PHE A 325 2.01 0.95 -5.45
C PHE A 325 2.95 0.39 -6.53
N LEU A 326 4.24 0.40 -6.29
CA LEU A 326 5.22 -0.25 -7.17
C LEU A 326 5.55 -1.66 -6.70
N THR A 327 5.96 -1.79 -5.44
CA THR A 327 6.27 -3.06 -4.79
C THR A 327 5.86 -3.03 -3.33
N ASN A 328 5.78 -4.21 -2.70
CA ASN A 328 5.48 -4.40 -1.28
C ASN A 328 6.41 -5.46 -0.65
N HIS A 329 6.12 -5.86 0.59
CA HIS A 329 6.89 -6.85 1.35
C HIS A 329 6.88 -8.28 0.77
N ASP A 330 6.09 -8.54 -0.27
CA ASP A 330 5.99 -9.85 -0.95
C ASP A 330 6.60 -9.85 -2.36
N GLN A 331 7.09 -8.70 -2.81
CA GLN A 331 7.65 -8.55 -4.17
C GLN A 331 9.12 -8.13 -4.13
N ASN A 332 9.86 -8.50 -5.18
CA ASN A 332 11.19 -7.96 -5.38
C ASN A 332 11.15 -6.44 -5.40
N ARG A 333 12.04 -5.78 -4.65
CA ARG A 333 12.07 -4.32 -4.55
C ARG A 333 12.28 -3.66 -5.91
N ILE A 334 11.66 -2.50 -6.12
CA ILE A 334 11.71 -1.75 -7.39
C ILE A 334 13.13 -1.50 -7.88
N MET A 335 14.06 -1.13 -6.99
CA MET A 335 15.46 -0.92 -7.37
C MET A 335 16.12 -2.18 -7.95
N SER A 336 15.82 -3.36 -7.39
CA SER A 336 16.32 -4.62 -7.91
C SER A 336 15.69 -4.98 -9.26
N GLN A 337 14.39 -4.75 -9.43
CA GLN A 337 13.71 -4.99 -10.70
C GLN A 337 14.20 -4.07 -11.82
N LEU A 338 14.69 -2.87 -11.47
CA LEU A 338 15.28 -1.91 -12.39
C LEU A 338 16.83 -1.98 -12.44
N SER A 339 17.42 -3.09 -11.98
CA SER A 339 18.87 -3.36 -12.02
C SER A 339 19.72 -2.25 -11.37
N GLY A 340 19.24 -1.65 -10.28
CA GLY A 340 19.91 -0.57 -9.56
C GLY A 340 19.88 0.79 -10.25
N ASN A 341 19.08 0.95 -11.30
CA ASN A 341 19.00 2.23 -12.03
C ASN A 341 18.13 3.25 -11.30
N GLN A 342 18.75 4.14 -10.55
CA GLN A 342 18.06 5.17 -9.75
C GLN A 342 17.22 6.12 -10.61
N LYS A 343 17.60 6.44 -11.85
CA LYS A 343 16.82 7.34 -12.72
C LYS A 343 15.51 6.69 -13.14
N ARG A 344 15.53 5.38 -13.46
CA ARG A 344 14.31 4.62 -13.76
C ARG A 344 13.42 4.47 -12.53
N ALA A 345 14.01 4.23 -11.36
CA ALA A 345 13.24 4.18 -10.10
C ALA A 345 12.58 5.52 -9.79
N ALA A 346 13.31 6.63 -9.93
CA ALA A 346 12.76 7.98 -9.79
C ALA A 346 11.64 8.27 -10.79
N MET A 347 11.76 7.80 -12.05
CA MET A 347 10.70 7.96 -13.04
C MET A 347 9.48 7.10 -12.70
N ALA A 348 9.65 5.87 -12.23
CA ALA A 348 8.54 5.05 -11.75
C ALA A 348 7.80 5.74 -10.59
N ALA A 349 8.54 6.31 -9.63
CA ALA A 349 7.98 7.13 -8.56
C ALA A 349 7.21 8.34 -9.08
N SER A 350 7.76 9.05 -10.06
CA SER A 350 7.10 10.21 -10.68
C SER A 350 5.77 9.83 -11.33
N ILE A 351 5.69 8.67 -11.94
CA ILE A 351 4.46 8.20 -12.60
C ILE A 351 3.42 7.86 -11.54
N TYR A 352 3.66 6.90 -10.62
CA TYR A 352 2.59 6.45 -9.74
C TYR A 352 2.17 7.52 -8.72
N LEU A 353 3.07 8.39 -8.27
CA LEU A 353 2.74 9.49 -7.34
C LEU A 353 1.95 10.63 -8.00
N THR A 354 1.83 10.66 -9.31
CA THR A 354 1.00 11.64 -10.04
C THR A 354 -0.26 11.04 -10.67
N LEU A 355 -0.40 9.71 -10.68
CA LEU A 355 -1.62 9.02 -11.10
C LEU A 355 -2.76 9.16 -10.08
N PRO A 356 -4.05 8.93 -10.49
CA PRO A 356 -5.18 8.83 -9.56
C PRO A 356 -5.05 7.60 -8.66
N GLY A 357 -5.70 7.66 -7.50
CA GLY A 357 -5.67 6.61 -6.48
C GLY A 357 -4.88 7.02 -5.24
N GLN A 358 -4.77 6.13 -4.27
CA GLN A 358 -4.01 6.31 -3.04
C GLN A 358 -2.66 5.60 -3.14
N PRO A 359 -1.53 6.31 -3.20
CA PRO A 359 -0.23 5.66 -3.34
C PRO A 359 0.25 5.05 -2.01
N TYR A 360 0.88 3.87 -2.13
CA TYR A 360 1.58 3.20 -1.04
C TYR A 360 3.07 3.12 -1.36
N VAL A 361 3.89 3.60 -0.45
CA VAL A 361 5.37 3.56 -0.53
C VAL A 361 5.86 2.45 0.39
N TYR A 362 6.57 1.47 -0.14
CA TYR A 362 7.19 0.42 0.68
C TYR A 362 8.46 0.96 1.36
N TYR A 363 8.62 0.74 2.68
CA TYR A 363 9.74 1.32 3.44
C TYR A 363 11.10 1.11 2.75
N GLY A 364 11.90 2.17 2.70
CA GLY A 364 13.21 2.17 2.06
C GLY A 364 13.18 2.29 0.54
N GLU A 365 12.01 2.35 -0.11
CA GLU A 365 11.88 2.64 -1.53
C GLU A 365 12.42 4.04 -1.85
N GLU A 366 12.16 5.00 -0.97
CA GLU A 366 12.59 6.39 -1.08
C GLU A 366 14.10 6.59 -0.92
N ILE A 367 14.82 5.61 -0.40
CA ILE A 367 16.29 5.65 -0.34
C ILE A 367 16.94 4.64 -1.30
N GLY A 368 16.13 3.96 -2.11
CA GLY A 368 16.62 3.04 -3.13
C GLY A 368 17.08 1.68 -2.60
N MET A 369 16.48 1.16 -1.53
CA MET A 369 16.78 -0.19 -1.04
C MET A 369 16.57 -1.24 -2.12
N MET A 370 17.50 -2.17 -2.22
CA MET A 370 17.43 -3.35 -3.08
C MET A 370 16.94 -4.57 -2.30
N GLY A 371 16.47 -5.58 -3.00
CA GLY A 371 16.08 -6.88 -2.45
C GLY A 371 15.37 -7.73 -3.48
N GLN A 372 15.71 -9.01 -3.51
CA GLN A 372 15.03 -10.04 -4.30
C GLN A 372 14.71 -11.22 -3.39
N LYS A 373 13.68 -11.99 -3.76
CA LYS A 373 13.32 -13.20 -3.01
C LYS A 373 14.57 -14.05 -2.67
N PRO A 374 14.64 -14.72 -1.53
CA PRO A 374 13.54 -15.03 -0.60
C PRO A 374 13.07 -13.82 0.21
N ASP A 375 11.93 -13.98 0.89
CA ASP A 375 11.19 -12.91 1.58
C ASP A 375 12.04 -12.11 2.56
N GLU A 376 12.91 -12.78 3.30
CA GLU A 376 13.79 -12.09 4.24
C GLU A 376 14.73 -11.09 3.56
N ALA A 377 15.10 -11.33 2.29
CA ALA A 377 16.00 -10.44 1.56
C ALA A 377 15.28 -9.23 0.94
N ILE A 378 13.98 -9.31 0.71
CA ILE A 378 13.18 -8.13 0.33
C ILE A 378 12.72 -7.34 1.56
N ARG A 379 12.85 -7.90 2.77
CA ARG A 379 12.45 -7.32 4.07
C ARG A 379 13.67 -6.96 4.91
N GLU A 380 14.82 -6.64 4.30
CA GLU A 380 16.05 -6.25 5.02
C GLU A 380 15.87 -5.00 5.86
N CYS A 381 16.74 -4.87 6.87
CA CYS A 381 16.77 -3.77 7.83
C CYS A 381 16.96 -2.42 7.16
N LEU A 382 16.14 -1.42 7.53
CA LEU A 382 16.31 -0.05 7.09
C LEU A 382 17.55 0.57 7.74
N ASN A 383 18.46 1.08 6.93
CA ASN A 383 19.68 1.71 7.43
C ASN A 383 19.43 3.19 7.75
N TRP A 384 19.26 3.52 9.04
CA TRP A 384 19.00 4.90 9.47
C TRP A 384 20.24 5.78 9.40
N ASN A 385 21.43 5.23 9.66
CA ASN A 385 22.70 5.97 9.66
C ASN A 385 23.88 5.07 9.27
N LYS A 386 24.99 5.68 8.86
CA LYS A 386 26.20 4.98 8.39
C LYS A 386 26.75 3.93 9.36
N ASN A 387 26.64 4.21 10.66
CA ASN A 387 27.20 3.33 11.69
C ASN A 387 26.24 2.20 12.08
N ARG A 388 25.03 2.13 11.48
CA ARG A 388 23.99 1.15 11.78
C ARG A 388 23.70 1.04 13.28
N ASN A 389 23.68 2.18 13.97
CA ASN A 389 23.27 2.34 15.37
C ASN A 389 22.03 3.24 15.44
N ASN A 390 21.63 3.68 16.64
CA ASN A 390 20.54 4.66 16.85
C ASN A 390 19.24 4.30 16.09
N GLY A 391 18.72 3.12 16.36
CA GLY A 391 17.44 2.67 15.83
C GLY A 391 17.53 1.84 14.54
N THR A 392 18.72 1.55 14.03
CA THR A 392 18.87 0.57 12.94
C THR A 392 18.73 -0.84 13.47
N THR A 393 17.81 -1.61 12.90
CA THR A 393 17.58 -3.01 13.28
C THR A 393 18.71 -3.92 12.79
N SER A 394 18.89 -5.08 13.43
CA SER A 394 19.95 -6.04 13.12
C SER A 394 19.53 -7.51 13.21
N TRP A 395 18.22 -7.78 13.15
CA TRP A 395 17.68 -9.14 13.25
C TRP A 395 18.15 -10.04 12.10
N ARG A 396 18.69 -9.45 11.04
CA ARG A 396 19.23 -10.13 9.86
C ARG A 396 20.47 -9.41 9.34
N GLU A 397 21.49 -10.19 8.94
CA GLU A 397 22.62 -9.66 8.18
C GLU A 397 22.15 -9.18 6.79
N PRO A 398 22.53 -7.98 6.36
CA PRO A 398 22.15 -7.46 5.06
C PRO A 398 22.84 -8.24 3.92
N HIS A 399 22.08 -8.55 2.89
CA HIS A 399 22.60 -9.15 1.66
C HIS A 399 22.68 -8.12 0.53
N TYR A 400 21.67 -7.29 0.40
CA TYR A 400 21.58 -6.25 -0.64
C TYR A 400 21.96 -4.86 -0.11
N ASN A 401 21.58 -4.53 1.13
CA ASN A 401 21.71 -3.19 1.69
C ASN A 401 22.85 -3.18 2.73
N LEU A 402 24.08 -3.37 2.23
CA LEU A 402 25.30 -3.40 3.06
C LEU A 402 25.55 -2.05 3.74
N ALA A 403 26.45 -2.00 4.72
CA ALA A 403 26.84 -0.77 5.42
C ALA A 403 27.38 0.34 4.49
N SER A 404 27.86 -0.03 3.30
CA SER A 404 28.27 0.90 2.25
C SER A 404 27.11 1.47 1.43
N SER A 405 25.89 0.92 1.59
CA SER A 405 24.68 1.44 0.95
C SER A 405 24.28 2.77 1.60
N ILE A 406 23.53 3.58 0.86
CA ILE A 406 23.01 4.86 1.36
C ILE A 406 22.15 4.64 2.61
N SER A 407 22.40 5.43 3.64
CA SER A 407 21.52 5.49 4.82
C SER A 407 20.43 6.56 4.64
N VAL A 408 19.40 6.52 5.50
CA VAL A 408 18.38 7.58 5.54
C VAL A 408 19.06 8.94 5.84
N GLU A 409 20.02 8.97 6.78
CA GLU A 409 20.77 10.19 7.10
C GLU A 409 21.53 10.73 5.89
N ASP A 410 22.22 9.89 5.13
CA ASP A 410 22.91 10.29 3.91
C ASP A 410 21.94 10.80 2.85
N ALA A 411 20.80 10.09 2.67
CA ALA A 411 19.79 10.47 1.70
C ALA A 411 19.14 11.81 2.00
N ILE A 412 18.94 12.15 3.27
CA ILE A 412 18.46 13.47 3.70
C ILE A 412 19.49 14.56 3.42
N GLN A 413 20.80 14.29 3.63
CA GLN A 413 21.87 15.27 3.39
C GLN A 413 22.15 15.49 1.90
N ASP A 414 21.98 14.49 1.06
CA ASP A 414 22.16 14.59 -0.38
C ASP A 414 20.90 15.08 -1.09
N THR A 415 20.85 16.37 -1.40
CA THR A 415 19.71 16.99 -2.12
C THR A 415 19.44 16.42 -3.51
N SER A 416 20.32 15.56 -4.04
CA SER A 416 20.15 14.87 -5.31
C SER A 416 19.62 13.43 -5.17
N SER A 417 19.38 12.98 -3.95
CA SER A 417 18.94 11.62 -3.61
C SER A 417 17.50 11.30 -4.05
N LEU A 418 17.18 10.01 -4.07
CA LEU A 418 15.79 9.54 -4.24
C LEU A 418 14.86 10.06 -3.14
N TYR A 419 15.33 10.19 -1.89
CA TYR A 419 14.55 10.76 -0.80
C TYR A 419 13.98 12.15 -1.16
N HIS A 420 14.83 13.05 -1.63
CA HIS A 420 14.40 14.39 -2.05
C HIS A 420 13.49 14.36 -3.28
N HIS A 421 13.66 13.37 -4.15
CA HIS A 421 12.77 13.16 -5.30
C HIS A 421 11.37 12.74 -4.84
N TYR A 422 11.25 11.74 -3.94
CA TYR A 422 9.98 11.32 -3.34
C TYR A 422 9.33 12.47 -2.57
N LYS A 423 10.08 13.15 -1.72
CA LYS A 423 9.60 14.31 -0.94
C LYS A 423 9.04 15.41 -1.85
N ALA A 424 9.72 15.72 -2.95
CA ALA A 424 9.25 16.71 -3.91
C ALA A 424 7.94 16.31 -4.60
N LEU A 425 7.78 15.03 -4.94
CA LEU A 425 6.55 14.51 -5.57
C LEU A 425 5.39 14.43 -4.58
N LEU A 426 5.63 13.98 -3.35
CA LEU A 426 4.62 13.92 -2.30
C LEU A 426 4.17 15.32 -1.90
N SER A 427 5.10 16.27 -1.77
CA SER A 427 4.78 17.68 -1.54
C SER A 427 3.96 18.27 -2.69
N LEU A 428 4.31 17.94 -3.94
CA LEU A 428 3.55 18.34 -5.11
C LEU A 428 2.13 17.75 -5.08
N ARG A 429 2.01 16.44 -4.81
CA ARG A 429 0.72 15.75 -4.71
C ARG A 429 -0.18 16.38 -3.66
N ASN A 430 0.36 16.66 -2.48
CA ASN A 430 -0.37 17.26 -1.36
C ASN A 430 -0.72 18.75 -1.59
N SER A 431 -0.18 19.38 -2.64
CA SER A 431 -0.42 20.80 -2.96
C SER A 431 -1.48 21.04 -4.02
N TYR A 432 -2.00 19.99 -4.68
CA TYR A 432 -2.98 20.12 -5.75
C TYR A 432 -4.14 19.14 -5.60
N ALA A 433 -5.35 19.67 -5.53
CA ALA A 433 -6.57 18.86 -5.44
C ALA A 433 -6.70 17.91 -6.65
N SER A 434 -6.28 18.34 -7.83
CA SER A 434 -6.27 17.52 -9.04
C SER A 434 -5.36 16.31 -8.93
N LEU A 435 -4.22 16.38 -8.24
CA LEU A 435 -3.36 15.23 -8.00
C LEU A 435 -3.92 14.30 -6.91
N LEU A 436 -4.59 14.85 -5.90
CA LEU A 436 -5.21 14.07 -4.82
C LEU A 436 -6.44 13.31 -5.31
N ALA A 437 -7.38 14.00 -6.00
CA ALA A 437 -8.71 13.46 -6.30
C ALA A 437 -9.20 13.69 -7.73
N GLY A 438 -8.38 14.32 -8.62
CA GLY A 438 -8.80 14.63 -9.99
C GLY A 438 -8.96 13.38 -10.86
N ASP A 439 -9.88 13.45 -11.80
CA ASP A 439 -10.01 12.45 -12.87
C ASP A 439 -8.82 12.50 -13.83
N ILE A 440 -8.59 11.41 -14.56
CA ILE A 440 -7.51 11.29 -15.53
C ILE A 440 -8.07 11.28 -16.96
N GLU A 441 -7.41 12.00 -17.86
CA GLU A 441 -7.70 11.97 -19.30
C GLU A 441 -6.40 11.84 -20.10
N SER A 442 -6.46 11.11 -21.21
CA SER A 442 -5.33 10.98 -22.13
C SER A 442 -4.91 12.32 -22.70
N TYR A 443 -3.60 12.47 -22.86
CA TYR A 443 -2.98 13.60 -23.54
C TYR A 443 -2.03 13.09 -24.61
N PRO A 444 -1.65 13.90 -25.64
CA PRO A 444 -0.77 13.44 -26.69
C PRO A 444 0.51 12.82 -26.13
N SER A 445 0.68 11.53 -26.34
CA SER A 445 1.82 10.71 -25.88
C SER A 445 2.58 10.17 -27.09
N THR A 446 3.86 9.82 -26.88
CA THR A 446 4.69 9.11 -27.87
C THR A 446 5.13 7.77 -27.28
N SER A 447 5.95 7.03 -28.01
CA SER A 447 6.54 5.79 -27.46
C SER A 447 7.45 6.02 -26.25
N GLN A 448 7.94 7.24 -26.03
CA GLN A 448 8.87 7.57 -24.93
C GLN A 448 8.39 8.73 -24.06
N VAL A 449 7.24 9.32 -24.38
CA VAL A 449 6.63 10.39 -23.59
C VAL A 449 5.23 9.97 -23.19
N LEU A 450 5.01 9.77 -21.89
CA LEU A 450 3.69 9.58 -21.32
C LEU A 450 3.10 10.92 -20.92
N ALA A 451 1.88 11.23 -21.37
CA ALA A 451 1.19 12.45 -21.00
C ALA A 451 -0.29 12.19 -20.68
N TYR A 452 -0.80 12.89 -19.67
CA TYR A 452 -2.20 12.86 -19.25
C TYR A 452 -2.56 14.15 -18.50
N SER A 453 -3.85 14.43 -18.38
CA SER A 453 -4.33 15.49 -17.50
C SER A 453 -4.95 14.90 -16.22
N ARG A 454 -4.88 15.69 -15.15
CA ARG A 454 -5.57 15.47 -13.87
C ARG A 454 -6.45 16.68 -13.63
N THR A 455 -7.75 16.47 -13.48
CA THR A 455 -8.73 17.56 -13.41
C THR A 455 -9.76 17.34 -12.31
N ILE A 456 -9.97 18.35 -11.49
CA ILE A 456 -11.08 18.42 -10.53
C ILE A 456 -11.60 19.86 -10.47
N ASN A 457 -12.89 20.04 -10.53
CA ASN A 457 -13.52 21.37 -10.53
C ASN A 457 -12.87 22.29 -11.60
N ASN A 458 -12.31 23.40 -11.17
CA ASN A 458 -11.62 24.39 -12.04
C ASN A 458 -10.10 24.21 -12.08
N GLU A 459 -9.55 23.20 -11.39
CA GLU A 459 -8.11 22.92 -11.38
C GLU A 459 -7.79 21.80 -12.40
N SER A 460 -6.91 22.09 -13.35
CA SER A 460 -6.45 21.13 -14.34
C SER A 460 -4.94 21.22 -14.51
N LEU A 461 -4.28 20.10 -14.25
CA LEU A 461 -2.85 19.92 -14.48
C LEU A 461 -2.62 18.95 -15.64
N ILE A 462 -1.61 19.23 -16.45
CA ILE A 462 -1.12 18.32 -17.46
C ILE A 462 0.23 17.80 -17.00
N ILE A 463 0.36 16.49 -16.92
CA ILE A 463 1.56 15.79 -16.49
C ILE A 463 2.21 15.17 -17.72
N VAL A 464 3.50 15.42 -17.90
CA VAL A 464 4.27 14.90 -19.05
C VAL A 464 5.55 14.27 -18.52
N HIS A 465 5.75 12.99 -18.80
CA HIS A 465 6.94 12.23 -18.42
C HIS A 465 7.75 11.85 -19.65
N ASN A 466 8.99 12.30 -19.73
CA ASN A 466 9.96 11.68 -20.61
C ASN A 466 10.54 10.46 -19.86
N ILE A 467 10.14 9.25 -20.26
CA ILE A 467 10.53 8.00 -19.59
C ILE A 467 11.82 7.40 -20.13
N SER A 468 12.52 8.08 -21.03
CA SER A 468 13.71 7.59 -21.70
C SER A 468 15.00 8.26 -21.22
N ASP A 469 16.13 7.68 -21.56
CA ASP A 469 17.47 8.20 -21.31
C ASP A 469 17.94 9.27 -22.31
N SER A 470 17.06 9.64 -23.27
CA SER A 470 17.32 10.65 -24.32
C SER A 470 16.35 11.83 -24.21
N GLU A 471 16.78 12.98 -24.75
CA GLU A 471 15.91 14.14 -24.89
C GLU A 471 14.74 13.85 -25.82
N GLN A 472 13.55 14.34 -25.45
CA GLN A 472 12.33 14.17 -26.25
C GLN A 472 11.70 15.52 -26.61
N ASN A 473 11.26 15.64 -27.85
CA ASN A 473 10.51 16.82 -28.29
C ASN A 473 9.04 16.72 -27.86
N TYR A 474 8.53 17.79 -27.25
CA TYR A 474 7.13 17.90 -26.86
C TYR A 474 6.65 19.36 -27.02
N PRO A 475 5.46 19.61 -27.59
CA PRO A 475 5.00 20.97 -27.87
C PRO A 475 4.62 21.73 -26.59
N LEU A 476 5.55 22.49 -26.03
CA LEU A 476 5.38 23.24 -24.77
C LEU A 476 4.90 24.68 -24.95
N SER A 477 4.82 25.19 -26.17
CA SER A 477 4.53 26.61 -26.48
C SER A 477 3.21 27.12 -25.87
N ASN A 478 2.19 26.27 -25.78
CA ASN A 478 0.86 26.59 -25.27
C ASN A 478 0.69 26.35 -23.75
N TYR A 479 1.79 26.03 -23.06
CA TYR A 479 1.76 25.66 -21.65
C TYR A 479 2.70 26.51 -20.82
N THR A 480 2.35 26.68 -19.55
CA THR A 480 3.23 27.19 -18.51
C THR A 480 3.76 26.01 -17.70
N VAL A 481 5.08 25.90 -17.57
CA VAL A 481 5.71 24.88 -16.70
C VAL A 481 5.63 25.34 -15.26
N ILE A 482 4.81 24.68 -14.44
CA ILE A 482 4.69 24.95 -13.01
C ILE A 482 5.88 24.33 -12.27
N LYS A 483 6.19 23.07 -12.59
CA LYS A 483 7.25 22.32 -11.93
C LYS A 483 7.94 21.40 -12.93
N SER A 484 9.25 21.25 -12.76
CA SER A 484 10.06 20.20 -13.38
C SER A 484 10.65 19.34 -12.27
N VAL A 485 10.48 18.02 -12.36
CA VAL A 485 10.98 17.05 -11.38
C VAL A 485 11.84 16.02 -12.14
N SER A 486 13.08 15.89 -11.70
CA SER A 486 14.03 14.88 -12.17
C SER A 486 14.96 14.51 -11.02
N LEU A 487 15.55 13.31 -11.05
CA LEU A 487 16.54 12.93 -10.06
C LEU A 487 17.79 13.78 -10.19
N GLY A 488 18.30 14.30 -9.07
CA GLY A 488 19.51 15.12 -9.04
C GLY A 488 19.24 16.59 -9.33
N LYS A 489 20.15 17.23 -10.09
CA LYS A 489 20.07 18.67 -10.35
C LYS A 489 18.90 19.03 -11.25
N LYS A 490 18.25 20.17 -10.92
CA LYS A 490 17.18 20.75 -11.74
C LYS A 490 17.68 20.96 -13.18
N GLN A 491 16.97 20.37 -14.13
CA GLN A 491 17.28 20.50 -15.55
C GLN A 491 16.54 21.71 -16.14
N HIS A 492 17.21 22.43 -17.05
CA HIS A 492 16.58 23.55 -17.77
C HIS A 492 15.74 23.02 -18.93
N ILE A 493 14.51 23.47 -18.99
CA ILE A 493 13.59 23.17 -20.10
C ILE A 493 13.76 24.26 -21.15
N THR A 494 14.13 23.90 -22.36
CA THR A 494 14.34 24.82 -23.46
C THR A 494 13.62 24.34 -24.72
N ASN A 495 12.99 25.28 -25.46
CA ASN A 495 12.52 25.08 -26.83
C ASN A 495 11.80 23.75 -27.13
N ASN A 496 10.77 23.40 -26.36
CA ASN A 496 10.00 22.16 -26.56
C ASN A 496 10.79 20.84 -26.37
N VAL A 497 11.93 20.88 -25.67
CA VAL A 497 12.73 19.68 -25.36
C VAL A 497 12.57 19.32 -23.89
N ILE A 498 12.21 18.07 -23.62
CA ILE A 498 12.15 17.51 -22.29
C ILE A 498 13.41 16.67 -22.07
N PRO A 499 14.22 16.99 -21.06
CA PRO A 499 15.42 16.21 -20.73
C PRO A 499 15.11 14.76 -20.34
N PRO A 500 16.13 13.85 -20.37
CA PRO A 500 15.97 12.46 -19.96
C PRO A 500 15.38 12.30 -18.56
N PHE A 501 14.51 11.30 -18.38
CA PHE A 501 13.89 10.93 -17.10
C PHE A 501 13.35 12.16 -16.32
N THR A 502 12.62 13.05 -17.02
CA THR A 502 12.07 14.28 -16.46
C THR A 502 10.55 14.30 -16.54
N THR A 503 9.95 14.70 -15.44
CA THR A 503 8.50 14.94 -15.33
C THR A 503 8.23 16.44 -15.31
N LEU A 504 7.30 16.89 -16.16
CA LEU A 504 6.79 18.26 -16.20
C LEU A 504 5.36 18.31 -15.68
N ILE A 505 5.08 19.29 -14.84
CA ILE A 505 3.74 19.67 -14.44
C ILE A 505 3.41 20.99 -15.11
N LEU A 506 2.36 20.98 -15.90
CA LEU A 506 1.99 22.08 -16.80
C LEU A 506 0.56 22.57 -16.55
N THR A 507 0.32 23.85 -16.86
CA THR A 507 -1.03 24.39 -17.07
C THR A 507 -1.15 24.97 -18.47
N LYS A 508 -2.37 25.03 -19.02
CA LYS A 508 -2.64 25.81 -20.24
C LYS A 508 -2.41 27.28 -19.97
N LYS A 509 -1.85 27.99 -20.96
CA LYS A 509 -1.71 29.45 -20.92
C LYS A 509 -3.08 30.12 -21.05
#